data_0ffe87b7333b79da9ca5931f8cdec4f2
#
_entry.id   0ffe87b7333b79da9ca5931f8cdec4f2
#
_cell.length_a   1.000
_cell.length_b   1.000
_cell.length_c   1.000
_cell.angle_alpha   90.00
_cell.angle_beta   90.00
_cell.angle_gamma   90.00
#
_symmetry.space_group_name_H-M   'P 1'
#
loop_
_entity.id
_entity.type
_entity.pdbx_description
1 polymer ?
#
loop_
_entity_poly.entity_id
_entity_poly.type
_entity_poly.pdbx_seq_one_letter_code
_entity_poly.pdbx_strand_id
1 'polypeptide(L)' 'MTQELPKFRNNNSGKVYTLFLITNSISDREDFPETYIYFDEDRNWWSRPA' A
#
# COMPACT_ATOMS: atom_id res chain seq x y z
N MET A 1 16.42 -14.07 5.63
CA MET A 1 15.09 -14.28 6.22
C MET A 1 14.05 -13.47 5.45
N THR A 2 13.07 -14.13 4.91
CA THR A 2 12.05 -13.46 4.12
C THR A 2 10.93 -12.99 5.04
N GLN A 3 10.64 -11.69 4.98
CA GLN A 3 9.51 -11.11 5.68
C GLN A 3 8.32 -11.10 4.74
N GLU A 4 7.21 -11.64 5.19
CA GLU A 4 5.98 -11.56 4.40
C GLU A 4 5.45 -10.12 4.44
N LEU A 5 5.08 -9.63 3.27
CA LEU A 5 4.45 -8.32 3.18
C LEU A 5 2.99 -8.44 3.62
N PRO A 6 2.46 -7.43 4.32
CA PRO A 6 1.06 -7.47 4.74
C PRO A 6 0.12 -7.47 3.54
N LYS A 7 -0.93 -8.27 3.67
CA LYS A 7 -1.95 -8.40 2.63
C LYS A 7 -3.30 -8.01 3.18
N PHE A 8 -4.14 -7.47 2.32
CA PHE A 8 -5.51 -7.14 2.70
C PHE A 8 -6.44 -7.36 1.51
N ARG A 9 -7.69 -7.63 1.81
CA ARG A 9 -8.71 -7.89 0.79
C ARG A 9 -9.72 -6.76 0.80
N ASN A 10 -10.04 -6.26 -0.39
CA ASN A 10 -11.09 -5.27 -0.55
C ASN A 10 -12.44 -5.97 -0.47
N ASN A 11 -13.26 -5.59 0.49
CA ASN A 11 -14.55 -6.23 0.71
C ASN A 11 -15.55 -5.99 -0.42
N ASN A 12 -15.39 -4.90 -1.16
CA ASN A 12 -16.30 -4.57 -2.26
C ASN A 12 -15.99 -5.35 -3.53
N SER A 13 -14.72 -5.55 -3.83
CA SER A 13 -14.30 -6.22 -5.07
C SER A 13 -13.81 -7.64 -4.84
N GLY A 14 -13.48 -8.01 -3.62
CA GLY A 14 -12.90 -9.30 -3.30
C GLY A 14 -11.45 -9.45 -3.70
N LYS A 15 -10.84 -8.40 -4.26
CA LYS A 15 -9.45 -8.46 -4.68
C LYS A 15 -8.51 -8.39 -3.49
N VAL A 16 -7.40 -9.09 -3.61
CA VAL A 16 -6.35 -9.10 -2.59
C VAL A 16 -5.22 -8.18 -3.04
N TYR A 17 -4.79 -7.33 -2.13
CA TYR A 17 -3.69 -6.39 -2.36
C TYR A 17 -2.57 -6.68 -1.40
N THR A 18 -1.33 -6.46 -1.85
CA THR A 18 -0.15 -6.60 -1.01
C THR A 18 0.47 -5.23 -0.82
N LEU A 19 0.62 -4.82 0.44
CA LEU A 19 1.29 -3.56 0.77
C LEU A 19 2.79 -3.73 0.56
N PHE A 20 3.36 -2.91 -0.32
CA PHE A 20 4.78 -3.01 -0.66
C PHE A 20 5.64 -2.14 0.24
N LEU A 21 5.28 -0.85 0.34
CA LEU A 21 6.01 0.07 1.20
C LEU A 21 5.14 1.27 1.53
N ILE A 22 5.59 2.04 2.52
CA ILE A 22 4.94 3.27 2.92
C ILE A 22 5.94 4.39 2.66
N THR A 23 5.52 5.38 1.85
CA THR A 23 6.35 6.52 1.51
C THR A 23 6.01 7.70 2.41
N ASN A 24 6.97 8.60 2.58
CA ASN A 24 6.80 9.82 3.38
C ASN A 24 6.41 9.53 4.84
N SER A 25 6.86 8.40 5.37
CA SER A 25 6.44 7.95 6.69
C SER A 25 6.94 8.85 7.84
N ILE A 26 7.96 9.66 7.57
CA ILE A 26 8.47 10.59 8.55
C ILE A 26 8.11 12.05 8.23
N SER A 27 7.26 12.27 7.21
CA SER A 27 6.87 13.61 6.81
C SER A 27 5.75 14.14 7.68
N ASP A 28 5.88 15.38 8.13
CA ASP A 28 4.83 16.09 8.84
C ASP A 28 4.24 17.21 7.98
N ARG A 29 4.53 17.20 6.68
CA ARG A 29 4.08 18.22 5.72
C ARG A 29 2.84 17.74 4.99
N GLU A 30 1.89 18.66 4.81
CA GLU A 30 0.63 18.33 4.12
C GLU A 30 0.83 18.05 2.62
N ASP A 31 1.83 18.68 2.01
CA ASP A 31 2.12 18.47 0.59
C ASP A 31 2.89 17.18 0.32
N PHE A 32 3.35 16.49 1.37
CA PHE A 32 4.01 15.21 1.25
C PHE A 32 3.39 14.22 2.25
N PRO A 33 2.13 13.85 2.07
CA PRO A 33 1.46 12.97 3.04
C PRO A 33 2.02 11.54 2.97
N GLU A 34 1.94 10.86 4.10
CA GLU A 34 2.26 9.43 4.13
C GLU A 34 1.38 8.70 3.11
N THR A 35 2.01 7.90 2.27
CA THR A 35 1.32 7.25 1.17
C THR A 35 1.66 5.76 1.16
N TYR A 36 0.65 4.93 1.02
CA TYR A 36 0.80 3.50 0.90
C TYR A 36 0.95 3.10 -0.56
N ILE A 37 1.98 2.30 -0.85
CA ILE A 37 2.20 1.74 -2.17
C ILE A 37 1.91 0.24 -2.10
N TYR A 38 1.00 -0.21 -2.92
CA TYR A 38 0.58 -1.61 -2.90
C TYR A 38 0.34 -2.11 -4.32
N PHE A 39 0.23 -3.43 -4.48
CA PHE A 39 -0.05 -4.04 -5.77
C PHE A 39 -1.10 -5.12 -5.61
N ASP A 40 -1.81 -5.41 -6.70
CA ASP A 40 -2.84 -6.42 -6.72
C ASP A 40 -2.30 -7.74 -7.30
N GLU A 41 -3.18 -8.72 -7.46
CA GLU A 41 -2.80 -10.05 -7.96
C GLU A 41 -2.36 -10.01 -9.42
N ASP A 42 -2.80 -9.01 -10.17
CA ASP A 42 -2.43 -8.81 -11.57
C ASP A 42 -1.17 -7.96 -11.74
N ARG A 43 -0.51 -7.63 -10.64
CA ARG A 43 0.70 -6.82 -10.61
C ARG A 43 0.47 -5.37 -11.02
N ASN A 44 -0.74 -4.87 -10.87
CA ASN A 44 -1.03 -3.44 -11.03
C ASN A 44 -0.65 -2.71 -9.75
N TRP A 45 0.03 -1.59 -9.91
CA TRP A 45 0.53 -0.80 -8.79
C TRP A 45 -0.45 0.32 -8.46
N TRP A 46 -0.66 0.52 -7.18
CA TRP A 46 -1.59 1.51 -6.67
C TRP A 46 -0.94 2.32 -5.56
N SER A 47 -1.41 3.53 -5.35
CA SER A 47 -1.00 4.34 -4.22
C SER A 47 -2.21 5.05 -3.64
N ARG A 48 -2.20 5.25 -2.33
CA ARG A 48 -3.26 5.99 -1.67
C ARG A 48 -2.71 6.67 -0.43
N PRO A 49 -3.23 7.85 -0.06
CA PRO A 49 -2.86 8.49 1.21
C PRO A 49 -3.29 7.62 2.38
N ALA A 50 -2.49 7.67 3.43
CA ALA A 50 -2.79 6.94 4.64
C ALA A 50 -4.02 7.52 5.35
#